data_056081b9d62353686134f681f265fc77
#
_entry.id   056081b9d62353686134f681f265fc77
#
_cell.length_a   1.000
_cell.length_b   1.000
_cell.length_c   1.000
_cell.angle_alpha   90.00
_cell.angle_beta   90.00
_cell.angle_gamma   90.00
#
_symmetry.space_group_name_H-M   'P 1'
#
loop_
_entity.id
_entity.type
_entity.pdbx_description
1 polymer ?
#
loop_
_entity_poly.entity_id
_entity_poly.type
_entity_poly.pdbx_seq_one_letter_code
_entity_poly.pdbx_strand_id
1 'polypeptide(L)'
;MKRTSLMLLVCCFWILNVSCGSGNLFQPDKKNALRAPSYPLITIDPYTSIWSFTDRLDEDVTRHWTGKEQGLLGVIEVDGVLYRFMGKENLPLY
;
A
#
# COMPACT_ATOMS: atom_id res chain seq x y z
N MET A 1 9.97 -35.89 -46.18
CA MET A 1 8.66 -35.73 -45.52
C MET A 1 8.71 -35.65 -44.00
N LYS A 2 9.73 -36.12 -43.35
CA LYS A 2 9.84 -36.01 -41.87
C LYS A 2 10.21 -34.59 -41.34
N ARG A 3 10.76 -33.71 -42.19
CA ARG A 3 11.19 -32.38 -41.81
C ARG A 3 10.05 -31.34 -41.73
N THR A 4 9.00 -31.53 -42.51
CA THR A 4 7.83 -30.64 -42.50
C THR A 4 6.93 -30.87 -41.28
N SER A 5 6.84 -32.12 -40.81
CA SER A 5 6.09 -32.45 -39.59
C SER A 5 6.75 -31.89 -38.33
N LEU A 6 8.08 -31.87 -38.29
CA LEU A 6 8.85 -31.31 -37.20
C LEU A 6 8.73 -29.77 -37.13
N MET A 7 8.70 -29.12 -38.30
CA MET A 7 8.47 -27.67 -38.39
C MET A 7 7.08 -27.24 -37.91
N LEU A 8 6.06 -28.00 -38.23
CA LEU A 8 4.70 -27.79 -37.77
C LEU A 8 4.58 -27.94 -36.24
N LEU A 9 5.24 -28.91 -35.65
CA LEU A 9 5.29 -29.11 -34.20
C LEU A 9 6.02 -27.95 -33.50
N VAL A 10 7.10 -27.44 -34.06
CA VAL A 10 7.82 -26.27 -33.51
C VAL A 10 6.98 -25.00 -33.60
N CYS A 11 6.26 -24.77 -34.72
CA CYS A 11 5.34 -23.64 -34.83
C CYS A 11 4.18 -23.70 -33.82
N CYS A 12 3.60 -24.88 -33.61
CA CYS A 12 2.56 -25.06 -32.59
C CYS A 12 3.09 -24.82 -31.17
N PHE A 13 4.33 -25.19 -30.90
CA PHE A 13 4.96 -24.94 -29.60
C PHE A 13 5.22 -23.45 -29.35
N TRP A 14 5.53 -22.67 -30.39
CA TRP A 14 5.71 -21.23 -30.30
C TRP A 14 4.40 -20.46 -30.09
N ILE A 15 3.28 -20.97 -30.63
CA ILE A 15 1.97 -20.35 -30.50
C ILE A 15 1.40 -20.52 -29.07
N LEU A 16 1.73 -21.61 -28.38
CA LEU A 16 1.31 -21.88 -27.02
C LEU A 16 2.03 -21.05 -25.94
N ASN A 17 3.13 -20.39 -26.33
CA ASN A 17 3.86 -19.49 -25.43
C ASN A 17 3.39 -18.04 -25.48
N VAL A 18 2.31 -17.71 -26.17
CA VAL A 18 1.57 -16.48 -25.91
C VAL A 18 0.77 -16.71 -24.64
N SER A 19 1.48 -16.93 -23.57
CA SER A 19 0.97 -16.83 -22.23
C SER A 19 0.35 -15.45 -22.09
N CYS A 20 -0.93 -15.40 -21.82
CA CYS A 20 -1.59 -14.21 -21.33
C CYS A 20 -0.72 -13.60 -20.25
N GLY A 21 -0.01 -12.53 -20.57
CA GLY A 21 0.43 -11.63 -19.56
C GLY A 21 -0.84 -11.22 -18.82
N SER A 22 -1.04 -11.74 -17.63
CA SER A 22 -2.03 -11.20 -16.72
C SER A 22 -1.58 -9.76 -16.49
N GLY A 23 -2.04 -8.88 -17.39
CA GLY A 23 -1.96 -7.47 -17.15
C GLY A 23 -2.69 -7.24 -15.85
N ASN A 24 -1.96 -6.94 -14.80
CA ASN A 24 -2.52 -6.38 -13.60
C ASN A 24 -3.13 -5.04 -14.00
N LEU A 25 -4.37 -5.09 -14.50
CA LEU A 25 -5.15 -3.94 -14.97
C LEU A 25 -5.40 -2.92 -13.86
N PHE A 26 -4.96 -3.20 -12.63
CA PHE A 26 -5.19 -2.39 -11.43
C PHE A 26 -3.96 -2.26 -10.53
N GLN A 27 -2.75 -2.37 -11.06
CA GLN A 27 -1.62 -1.82 -10.31
C GLN A 27 -1.55 -0.32 -10.64
N PRO A 28 -1.92 0.56 -9.71
CA PRO A 28 -1.60 1.97 -9.89
C PRO A 28 -0.09 2.06 -10.00
N ASP A 29 0.38 2.53 -11.15
CA ASP A 29 1.78 2.86 -11.31
C ASP A 29 2.20 3.76 -10.17
N LYS A 30 3.02 3.24 -9.26
CA LYS A 30 3.53 4.01 -8.11
C LYS A 30 4.21 5.31 -8.52
N LYS A 31 4.59 5.44 -9.79
CA LYS A 31 5.20 6.64 -10.37
C LYS A 31 4.22 7.74 -10.75
N ASN A 32 2.95 7.41 -10.98
CA ASN A 32 1.93 8.35 -11.47
C ASN A 32 0.70 8.44 -10.57
N ALA A 33 0.70 7.77 -9.42
CA ALA A 33 -0.37 7.94 -8.45
C ALA A 33 -0.32 9.37 -7.89
N LEU A 34 -1.35 10.15 -8.15
CA LEU A 34 -1.57 11.42 -7.50
C LEU A 34 -1.80 11.17 -6.02
N ARG A 35 -0.73 11.31 -5.25
CA ARG A 35 -0.79 11.16 -3.81
C ARG A 35 -1.18 12.48 -3.18
N ALA A 36 -2.18 12.47 -2.32
CA ALA A 36 -2.49 13.61 -1.49
C ALA A 36 -1.31 13.93 -0.56
N PRO A 37 -0.98 15.21 -0.32
CA PRO A 37 0.10 15.59 0.58
C PRO A 37 -0.14 15.17 2.03
N SER A 38 -1.40 15.03 2.42
CA SER A 38 -1.84 14.55 3.73
C SER A 38 -3.27 14.07 3.68
N TYR A 39 -3.66 13.24 4.66
CA TYR A 39 -4.99 12.66 4.78
C TYR A 39 -5.64 13.10 6.08
N PRO A 40 -6.87 13.67 6.07
CA PRO A 40 -7.57 14.05 7.28
C PRO A 40 -8.05 12.79 8.02
N LEU A 41 -7.81 12.74 9.32
CA LEU A 41 -8.27 11.67 10.21
C LEU A 41 -9.41 12.13 11.12
N ILE A 42 -9.18 13.22 11.84
CA ILE A 42 -10.18 13.85 12.71
C ILE A 42 -10.13 15.35 12.46
N THR A 43 -11.24 15.92 12.01
CA THR A 43 -11.37 17.35 11.74
C THR A 43 -12.64 17.86 12.38
N ILE A 44 -12.53 18.40 13.59
CA ILE A 44 -13.65 18.95 14.35
C ILE A 44 -13.71 20.46 14.18
N ASP A 45 -12.59 21.12 14.40
CA ASP A 45 -12.41 22.56 14.29
C ASP A 45 -10.98 22.88 13.84
N PRO A 46 -10.63 24.15 13.53
CA PRO A 46 -9.28 24.52 13.09
C PRO A 46 -8.17 24.20 14.09
N TYR A 47 -8.48 24.07 15.37
CA TYR A 47 -7.50 23.76 16.43
C TYR A 47 -7.41 22.26 16.69
N THR A 48 -8.51 21.53 16.51
CA THR A 48 -8.59 20.07 16.67
C THR A 48 -8.70 19.41 15.29
N SER A 49 -7.57 19.31 14.61
CA SER A 49 -7.50 18.80 13.27
C SER A 49 -6.26 17.92 13.13
N ILE A 50 -6.48 16.60 13.10
CA ILE A 50 -5.43 15.58 13.08
C ILE A 50 -5.36 14.98 11.67
N TRP A 51 -4.16 14.95 11.12
CA TRP A 51 -3.86 14.49 9.77
C TRP A 51 -2.74 13.47 9.75
N SER A 52 -2.76 12.56 8.77
CA SER A 52 -1.64 11.69 8.44
C SER A 52 -0.91 12.24 7.21
N PHE A 53 0.41 12.36 7.30
CA PHE A 53 1.28 12.80 6.20
C PHE A 53 1.96 11.63 5.48
N THR A 54 1.66 10.41 5.89
CA THR A 54 2.23 9.18 5.35
C THR A 54 1.15 8.28 4.78
N ASP A 55 1.54 7.31 3.95
CA ASP A 55 0.61 6.36 3.34
C ASP A 55 0.15 5.30 4.34
N ARG A 56 0.93 5.05 5.38
CA ARG A 56 0.60 4.15 6.48
C ARG A 56 0.48 4.93 7.77
N LEU A 57 -0.52 4.60 8.58
CA LEU A 57 -0.82 5.29 9.84
C LEU A 57 0.23 5.05 10.94
N ASP A 58 1.00 3.98 10.83
CA ASP A 58 2.05 3.58 11.77
C ASP A 58 3.46 4.05 11.40
N GLU A 59 3.60 4.74 10.27
CA GLU A 59 4.89 5.15 9.72
C GLU A 59 5.45 6.41 10.37
N ASP A 60 4.57 7.34 10.72
CA ASP A 60 4.93 8.60 11.40
C ASP A 60 3.88 9.00 12.42
N VAL A 61 4.22 9.95 13.28
CA VAL A 61 3.29 10.59 14.22
C VAL A 61 2.24 11.38 13.44
N THR A 62 1.01 11.37 13.92
CA THR A 62 -0.05 12.21 13.37
C THR A 62 0.21 13.68 13.70
N ARG A 63 -0.21 14.57 12.80
CA ARG A 63 0.09 16.00 12.89
C ARG A 63 -1.15 16.84 12.67
N HIS A 64 -1.10 18.04 13.18
CA HIS A 64 -2.04 19.09 12.82
C HIS A 64 -1.83 19.51 11.35
N TRP A 65 -2.82 20.08 10.69
CA TRP A 65 -2.70 20.56 9.30
C TRP A 65 -1.56 21.55 9.08
N THR A 66 -1.12 22.27 10.13
CA THR A 66 0.05 23.15 10.09
C THR A 66 1.39 22.40 10.10
N GLY A 67 1.40 21.09 10.25
CA GLY A 67 2.59 20.27 10.37
C GLY A 67 3.10 20.05 11.80
N LYS A 68 2.51 20.73 12.78
CA LYS A 68 2.85 20.54 14.19
C LYS A 68 2.41 19.16 14.67
N GLU A 69 3.25 18.49 15.44
CA GLU A 69 2.91 17.19 16.01
C GLU A 69 1.66 17.28 16.89
N GLN A 70 0.71 16.40 16.61
CA GLN A 70 -0.50 16.20 17.37
C GLN A 70 -0.78 14.70 17.39
N GLY A 71 -0.10 14.00 18.30
CA GLY A 71 -0.04 12.56 18.34
C GLY A 71 -1.39 11.93 18.64
N LEU A 72 -1.78 10.98 17.80
CA LEU A 72 -2.88 10.07 18.04
C LEU A 72 -2.33 8.66 17.95
N LEU A 73 -2.59 7.86 19.00
CA LEU A 73 -2.11 6.49 19.11
C LEU A 73 -3.28 5.52 18.97
N GLY A 74 -3.14 4.58 18.06
CA GLY A 74 -4.08 3.50 17.86
C GLY A 74 -3.43 2.14 18.16
N VAL A 75 -3.98 1.43 19.12
CA VAL A 75 -3.51 0.10 19.55
C VAL A 75 -4.70 -0.84 19.62
N ILE A 76 -4.49 -2.06 19.17
CA ILE A 76 -5.45 -3.16 19.31
C ILE A 76 -4.79 -4.31 20.05
N GLU A 77 -5.51 -4.90 20.99
CA GLU A 77 -5.08 -6.11 21.69
C GLU A 77 -5.80 -7.33 21.11
N VAL A 78 -5.01 -8.33 20.72
CA VAL A 78 -5.52 -9.61 20.22
C VAL A 78 -4.78 -10.73 20.96
N ASP A 79 -5.53 -11.57 21.68
CA ASP A 79 -4.99 -12.69 22.44
C ASP A 79 -3.83 -12.32 23.41
N GLY A 80 -3.94 -11.15 24.04
CA GLY A 80 -2.94 -10.64 24.97
C GLY A 80 -1.72 -10.01 24.28
N VAL A 81 -1.72 -9.87 22.95
CA VAL A 81 -0.67 -9.21 22.18
C VAL A 81 -1.16 -7.86 21.68
N LEU A 82 -0.38 -6.82 21.94
CA LEU A 82 -0.67 -5.45 21.52
C LEU A 82 -0.11 -5.19 20.13
N TYR A 83 -0.97 -4.75 19.23
CA TYR A 83 -0.59 -4.32 17.87
C TYR A 83 -0.89 -2.83 17.71
N ARG A 84 0.13 -2.07 17.38
CA ARG A 84 -0.04 -0.65 17.04
C ARG A 84 -0.38 -0.51 15.57
N PHE A 85 -1.49 0.13 15.27
CA PHE A 85 -1.90 0.43 13.89
C PHE A 85 -1.82 1.93 13.53
N MET A 86 -1.63 2.81 14.52
CA MET A 86 -1.54 4.26 14.32
C MET A 86 -0.57 4.89 15.30
N GLY A 87 0.18 5.89 14.84
CA GLY A 87 1.16 6.60 15.63
C GLY A 87 2.53 5.92 15.67
N LYS A 88 3.53 6.64 16.13
CA LYS A 88 4.93 6.19 16.17
C LYS A 88 5.49 6.08 17.60
N GLU A 89 4.71 6.46 18.59
CA GLU A 89 5.16 6.41 19.98
C GLU A 89 5.58 4.99 20.38
N ASN A 90 6.73 4.90 21.02
CA ASN A 90 7.23 3.64 21.57
C ASN A 90 6.42 3.29 22.80
N LEU A 91 5.42 2.43 22.65
CA LEU A 91 4.84 1.74 23.80
C LEU A 91 5.82 0.68 24.29
N PRO A 92 6.00 0.53 25.61
CA PRO A 92 6.63 -0.67 26.13
C PRO A 92 5.71 -1.85 25.75
N LEU A 93 6.10 -2.55 24.68
CA LEU A 93 5.48 -3.81 24.32
C LEU A 93 5.96 -4.83 25.34
N TYR A 94 5.06 -5.27 26.22
CA TYR A 94 5.31 -6.38 27.13
C TYR A 94 5.08 -7.71 26.42
#